data_f12b3e25ffa4bfb6709caad61ed35099
#
_entry.id   f12b3e25ffa4bfb6709caad61ed35099
#
_cell.length_a   1.000
_cell.length_b   1.000
_cell.length_c   1.000
_cell.angle_alpha   90.00
_cell.angle_beta   90.00
_cell.angle_gamma   90.00
#
_symmetry.space_group_name_H-M   'P 1'
#
loop_
_entity.id
_entity.type
_entity.pdbx_description
1 polymer ?
#
loop_
_entity_poly.entity_id
_entity_poly.type
_entity_poly.pdbx_seq_one_letter_code
_entity_poly.pdbx_strand_id
1 'polypeptide(L)'
;MAFIPETPFSNILDYVNWRGDIPISAQFPINILDRAIFARYSYMNFNAIGYGDIETIGGLSYELAKLSDDKFLLADDRELAKATARAVRYKDLAVTDIVINNDPEAEKQFGAITILLPNNTLYISYLGTDDMLFSWKEDFNMTFMDTIPSQIDGLAYLNHIAEKFPKYKMLLGGHSKGGNIAMFAALSANQSIQERIISIDNFDGPGFDQDRAQFRKNPEIMQKITSYFPQESMVGRLLDHEETVRTVESVEVNIMQHDLYSWRVENLDFVDVKNVKQVKYVFNKAMRAWLHDCTIEQRKFFIDSIYEAVIAADYNKLSDIRRNPLKAAPAVYKAYKSGTTPEERKEITKIAKIFINNYLEIRKHNDKEYQIQNKKAHKSNAAARRAKNKALLKAGKKVPKAFFQK
;
A
#
# COMPACT_ATOMS: atom_id res chain seq x y z
N MET A 1 28.05 -3.75 16.94
CA MET A 1 27.07 -4.21 17.95
C MET A 1 25.91 -4.80 17.20
N ALA A 2 25.43 -5.97 17.59
CA ALA A 2 24.21 -6.51 17.03
C ALA A 2 23.03 -5.63 17.48
N PHE A 3 22.18 -5.19 16.55
CA PHE A 3 20.96 -4.47 16.86
C PHE A 3 19.99 -5.40 17.60
N ILE A 4 19.59 -5.02 18.81
CA ILE A 4 18.53 -5.68 19.55
C ILE A 4 17.34 -4.72 19.52
N PRO A 5 16.25 -5.04 18.81
CA PRO A 5 15.08 -4.16 18.76
C PRO A 5 14.45 -4.05 20.15
N GLU A 6 14.04 -2.86 20.53
CA GLU A 6 13.28 -2.60 21.77
C GLU A 6 11.87 -3.20 21.72
N THR A 7 11.38 -3.48 20.51
CA THR A 7 10.10 -4.14 20.23
C THR A 7 10.32 -5.61 19.82
N PRO A 8 9.33 -6.48 19.94
CA PRO A 8 9.45 -7.89 19.49
C PRO A 8 9.66 -8.04 17.97
N PHE A 9 9.62 -6.97 17.21
CA PHE A 9 9.95 -6.90 15.79
C PHE A 9 10.56 -5.53 15.47
N SER A 10 11.38 -5.46 14.41
CA SER A 10 11.91 -4.20 13.88
C SER A 10 11.09 -3.74 12.68
N ASN A 11 10.90 -2.44 12.56
CA ASN A 11 10.23 -1.79 11.45
C ASN A 11 11.10 -0.67 10.82
N ILE A 12 10.52 0.13 9.94
CA ILE A 12 11.25 1.22 9.25
C ILE A 12 11.72 2.33 10.21
N LEU A 13 11.05 2.58 11.34
CA LEU A 13 11.52 3.53 12.36
C LEU A 13 12.76 2.98 13.09
N ASP A 14 12.76 1.71 13.45
CA ASP A 14 13.93 1.05 14.05
C ASP A 14 15.11 1.09 13.10
N TYR A 15 14.85 0.91 11.78
CA TYR A 15 15.89 1.04 10.76
C TYR A 15 16.49 2.45 10.73
N VAL A 16 15.67 3.51 10.77
CA VAL A 16 16.17 4.90 10.82
C VAL A 16 17.02 5.12 12.06
N ASN A 17 16.59 4.63 13.23
CA ASN A 17 17.33 4.77 14.48
C ASN A 17 18.66 3.98 14.48
N TRP A 18 18.68 2.82 13.85
CA TRP A 18 19.88 1.97 13.75
C TRP A 18 20.86 2.42 12.66
N ARG A 19 20.34 2.76 11.46
CA ARG A 19 21.14 3.03 10.27
C ARG A 19 21.32 4.51 9.96
N GLY A 20 20.59 5.37 10.65
CA GLY A 20 20.56 6.82 10.41
C GLY A 20 21.89 7.55 10.63
N ASP A 21 22.89 6.94 11.26
CA ASP A 21 24.23 7.48 11.46
C ASP A 21 25.17 7.32 10.25
N ILE A 22 24.78 6.50 9.24
CA ILE A 22 25.61 6.21 8.07
C ILE A 22 25.00 6.85 6.81
N PRO A 23 25.69 7.83 6.20
CA PRO A 23 25.13 8.58 5.06
C PRO A 23 24.95 7.68 3.83
N ILE A 24 23.98 8.04 2.97
CA ILE A 24 23.85 7.44 1.64
C ILE A 24 25.07 7.83 0.80
N SER A 25 25.78 6.83 0.30
CA SER A 25 27.01 6.99 -0.48
C SER A 25 27.22 5.82 -1.43
N ALA A 26 28.26 5.86 -2.26
CA ALA A 26 28.61 4.74 -3.12
C ALA A 26 28.92 3.45 -2.33
N GLN A 27 29.51 3.58 -1.12
CA GLN A 27 29.80 2.44 -0.24
C GLN A 27 28.54 1.95 0.51
N PHE A 28 27.64 2.85 0.83
CA PHE A 28 26.39 2.57 1.55
C PHE A 28 25.21 3.12 0.75
N PRO A 29 24.88 2.50 -0.39
CA PRO A 29 23.86 3.03 -1.29
C PRO A 29 22.47 3.01 -0.66
N ILE A 30 21.56 3.72 -1.31
CA ILE A 30 20.12 3.65 -1.01
C ILE A 30 19.63 2.21 -1.18
N ASN A 31 18.81 1.74 -0.23
CA ASN A 31 18.17 0.42 -0.27
C ASN A 31 16.64 0.53 -0.23
N ILE A 32 15.95 -0.60 -0.17
CA ILE A 32 14.49 -0.63 -0.22
C ILE A 32 13.83 0.03 1.01
N LEU A 33 14.47 -0.05 2.18
CA LEU A 33 13.92 0.57 3.40
C LEU A 33 14.01 2.10 3.35
N ASP A 34 15.09 2.65 2.78
CA ASP A 34 15.19 4.09 2.52
C ASP A 34 14.07 4.54 1.58
N ARG A 35 13.79 3.75 0.54
CA ARG A 35 12.75 4.07 -0.44
C ARG A 35 11.34 3.97 0.15
N ALA A 36 11.11 3.02 1.06
CA ALA A 36 9.86 2.94 1.83
C ALA A 36 9.70 4.14 2.79
N ILE A 37 10.79 4.57 3.43
CA ILE A 37 10.81 5.78 4.25
C ILE A 37 10.46 7.02 3.40
N PHE A 38 11.03 7.15 2.21
CA PHE A 38 10.69 8.24 1.30
C PHE A 38 9.25 8.16 0.80
N ALA A 39 8.73 6.95 0.52
CA ALA A 39 7.33 6.77 0.19
C ALA A 39 6.42 7.20 1.34
N ARG A 40 6.80 6.93 2.60
CA ARG A 40 6.05 7.41 3.76
C ARG A 40 6.24 8.92 4.00
N TYR A 41 7.41 9.45 3.69
CA TYR A 41 7.71 10.88 3.86
C TYR A 41 6.81 11.78 2.99
N SER A 42 6.28 11.29 1.86
CA SER A 42 5.31 12.04 1.04
C SER A 42 3.99 12.35 1.75
N TYR A 43 3.64 11.63 2.84
CA TYR A 43 2.45 11.89 3.65
C TYR A 43 2.61 13.01 4.68
N MET A 44 3.81 13.58 4.80
CA MET A 44 4.05 14.67 5.74
C MET A 44 3.22 15.89 5.40
N ASN A 45 2.73 16.57 6.44
CA ASN A 45 1.86 17.73 6.26
C ASN A 45 2.68 19.00 5.93
N PHE A 46 3.23 19.04 4.72
CA PHE A 46 4.03 20.18 4.26
C PHE A 46 3.24 21.49 4.24
N ASN A 47 1.92 21.45 4.03
CA ASN A 47 1.08 22.64 4.06
C ASN A 47 1.00 23.30 5.45
N ALA A 48 1.28 22.56 6.52
CA ALA A 48 1.28 23.09 7.88
C ALA A 48 2.59 23.78 8.25
N ILE A 49 3.61 23.66 7.40
CA ILE A 49 4.91 24.33 7.56
C ILE A 49 5.22 25.18 6.32
N GLY A 50 5.98 26.26 6.47
CA GLY A 50 6.50 26.96 5.30
C GLY A 50 7.65 26.15 4.67
N TYR A 51 7.64 25.97 3.34
CA TYR A 51 8.74 25.33 2.62
C TYR A 51 9.09 26.14 1.36
N GLY A 52 10.38 26.13 0.98
CA GLY A 52 10.88 26.79 -0.23
C GLY A 52 10.95 25.84 -1.43
N ASP A 53 11.59 26.28 -2.51
CA ASP A 53 11.75 25.47 -3.73
C ASP A 53 12.67 24.26 -3.52
N ILE A 54 13.71 24.43 -2.70
CA ILE A 54 14.64 23.36 -2.33
C ILE A 54 14.90 23.46 -0.82
N GLU A 55 14.58 22.37 -0.15
CA GLU A 55 14.79 22.22 1.28
C GLU A 55 15.51 20.90 1.56
N THR A 56 16.04 20.74 2.76
CA THR A 56 16.59 19.45 3.18
C THR A 56 15.56 18.64 3.95
N ILE A 57 15.65 17.32 3.90
CA ILE A 57 14.82 16.43 4.73
C ILE A 57 14.97 16.84 6.22
N GLY A 58 16.18 17.14 6.67
CA GLY A 58 16.43 17.57 8.05
C GLY A 58 15.70 18.85 8.44
N GLY A 59 15.76 19.87 7.57
CA GLY A 59 15.08 21.16 7.80
C GLY A 59 13.56 21.00 7.85
N LEU A 60 12.99 20.35 6.84
CA LEU A 60 11.55 20.07 6.78
C LEU A 60 11.09 19.21 7.97
N SER A 61 11.83 18.15 8.28
CA SER A 61 11.54 17.24 9.39
C SER A 61 11.61 17.91 10.75
N TYR A 62 12.52 18.87 10.92
CA TYR A 62 12.60 19.66 12.15
C TYR A 62 11.35 20.52 12.36
N GLU A 63 10.84 21.17 11.30
CA GLU A 63 9.60 21.96 11.39
C GLU A 63 8.37 21.04 11.57
N LEU A 64 8.29 19.93 10.84
CA LEU A 64 7.25 18.95 10.99
C LEU A 64 7.17 18.36 12.40
N ALA A 65 8.31 18.05 13.02
CA ALA A 65 8.36 17.47 14.37
C ALA A 65 7.77 18.38 15.46
N LYS A 66 7.64 19.69 15.20
CA LYS A 66 7.00 20.66 16.11
C LYS A 66 5.48 20.59 16.08
N LEU A 67 4.91 20.03 15.02
CA LEU A 67 3.46 19.91 14.88
C LEU A 67 2.89 18.94 15.92
N SER A 68 1.64 19.13 16.32
CA SER A 68 0.89 18.20 17.17
C SER A 68 0.48 16.94 16.41
N ASP A 69 0.19 15.85 17.14
CA ASP A 69 -0.11 14.53 16.57
C ASP A 69 -1.33 14.55 15.63
N ASP A 70 -2.30 15.42 15.88
CA ASP A 70 -3.49 15.60 15.04
C ASP A 70 -3.21 16.15 13.63
N LYS A 71 -1.98 16.61 13.37
CA LYS A 71 -1.52 17.08 12.06
C LYS A 71 -0.93 15.99 11.18
N PHE A 72 -0.83 14.77 11.67
CA PHE A 72 -0.31 13.62 10.96
C PHE A 72 -1.41 12.58 10.69
N LEU A 73 -1.24 11.83 9.61
CA LEU A 73 -2.17 10.73 9.29
C LEU A 73 -2.01 9.58 10.29
N LEU A 74 -0.76 9.25 10.65
CA LEU A 74 -0.40 8.27 11.66
C LEU A 74 0.50 8.91 12.71
N ALA A 75 0.43 8.45 13.95
CA ALA A 75 1.29 8.94 15.04
C ALA A 75 2.77 8.68 14.75
N ASP A 76 3.09 7.56 14.09
CA ASP A 76 4.45 7.19 13.71
C ASP A 76 5.07 8.12 12.67
N ASP A 77 4.28 8.88 11.91
CA ASP A 77 4.78 9.89 10.96
C ASP A 77 5.52 11.02 11.71
N ARG A 78 5.03 11.41 12.88
CA ARG A 78 5.72 12.38 13.71
C ARG A 78 7.05 11.84 14.24
N GLU A 79 7.07 10.57 14.65
CA GLU A 79 8.30 9.91 15.09
C GLU A 79 9.30 9.76 13.92
N LEU A 80 8.81 9.47 12.72
CA LEU A 80 9.63 9.48 11.50
C LEU A 80 10.23 10.86 11.23
N ALA A 81 9.44 11.94 11.35
CA ALA A 81 9.95 13.30 11.22
C ALA A 81 11.04 13.60 12.26
N LYS A 82 10.84 13.25 13.53
CA LYS A 82 11.84 13.42 14.58
C LYS A 82 13.14 12.65 14.31
N ALA A 83 13.02 11.43 13.79
CA ALA A 83 14.15 10.56 13.49
C ALA A 83 14.94 11.10 12.28
N THR A 84 14.25 11.44 11.18
CA THR A 84 14.88 11.92 9.93
C THR A 84 15.49 13.31 10.07
N ALA A 85 14.97 14.16 10.98
CA ALA A 85 15.57 15.46 11.30
C ALA A 85 17.02 15.36 11.78
N ARG A 86 17.38 14.25 12.42
CA ARG A 86 18.69 14.04 13.06
C ARG A 86 19.58 13.06 12.33
N ALA A 87 18.97 12.16 11.57
CA ALA A 87 19.68 11.06 10.91
C ALA A 87 20.62 11.59 9.82
N VAL A 88 21.93 11.37 9.99
CA VAL A 88 22.96 11.73 9.02
C VAL A 88 22.67 11.16 7.63
N ARG A 89 22.01 10.01 7.58
CA ARG A 89 21.62 9.35 6.35
C ARG A 89 20.66 10.18 5.50
N TYR A 90 19.83 11.02 6.13
CA TYR A 90 18.74 11.72 5.43
C TYR A 90 18.79 13.23 5.55
N LYS A 91 19.24 13.76 6.68
CA LYS A 91 19.04 15.17 7.03
C LYS A 91 19.54 16.18 5.99
N ASP A 92 20.62 15.86 5.30
CA ASP A 92 21.26 16.73 4.33
C ASP A 92 20.80 16.47 2.87
N LEU A 93 19.88 15.51 2.64
CA LEU A 93 19.29 15.28 1.33
C LEU A 93 18.33 16.42 0.99
N ALA A 94 18.54 17.01 -0.19
CA ALA A 94 17.65 18.07 -0.67
C ALA A 94 16.31 17.50 -1.14
N VAL A 95 15.23 18.19 -0.78
CA VAL A 95 13.87 17.95 -1.26
C VAL A 95 13.46 19.13 -2.12
N THR A 96 12.92 18.87 -3.28
CA THR A 96 12.46 19.89 -4.23
C THR A 96 11.11 19.52 -4.83
N ASP A 97 10.45 20.49 -5.43
CA ASP A 97 9.19 20.29 -6.16
C ASP A 97 8.13 19.58 -5.29
N ILE A 98 7.95 20.06 -4.05
CA ILE A 98 6.85 19.59 -3.21
C ILE A 98 5.55 20.10 -3.83
N VAL A 99 4.69 19.20 -4.27
CA VAL A 99 3.39 19.51 -4.88
C VAL A 99 2.28 18.84 -4.09
N ILE A 100 1.26 19.62 -3.74
CA ILE A 100 -0.01 19.14 -3.18
C ILE A 100 -1.11 19.82 -3.98
N ASN A 101 -1.86 19.03 -4.74
CA ASN A 101 -2.89 19.49 -5.67
C ASN A 101 -4.18 18.71 -5.46
N ASN A 102 -4.99 19.19 -4.52
CA ASN A 102 -6.27 18.59 -4.17
C ASN A 102 -7.41 19.40 -4.81
N ASP A 103 -8.34 18.69 -5.46
CA ASP A 103 -9.52 19.25 -6.06
C ASP A 103 -10.74 18.38 -5.73
N PRO A 104 -11.49 18.72 -4.67
CA PRO A 104 -12.67 17.94 -4.26
C PRO A 104 -13.77 17.85 -5.32
N GLU A 105 -13.93 18.87 -6.18
CA GLU A 105 -14.94 18.88 -7.25
C GLU A 105 -14.56 17.89 -8.37
N ALA A 106 -13.28 17.78 -8.67
CA ALA A 106 -12.75 16.80 -9.60
C ALA A 106 -12.49 15.42 -8.94
N GLU A 107 -12.87 15.25 -7.66
CA GLU A 107 -12.58 14.05 -6.87
C GLU A 107 -11.08 13.66 -6.92
N LYS A 108 -10.20 14.66 -6.88
CA LYS A 108 -8.75 14.50 -7.05
C LYS A 108 -7.98 14.81 -5.78
N GLN A 109 -7.08 13.89 -5.41
CA GLN A 109 -6.07 14.13 -4.39
C GLN A 109 -4.71 13.69 -4.92
N PHE A 110 -3.86 14.67 -5.20
CA PHE A 110 -2.51 14.45 -5.70
C PHE A 110 -1.47 15.11 -4.79
N GLY A 111 -0.35 14.41 -4.60
CA GLY A 111 0.84 14.97 -3.98
C GLY A 111 2.08 14.24 -4.46
N ALA A 112 3.19 14.96 -4.54
CA ALA A 112 4.48 14.38 -4.88
C ALA A 112 5.62 15.22 -4.30
N ILE A 113 6.75 14.56 -4.04
CA ILE A 113 8.01 15.20 -3.64
C ILE A 113 9.17 14.57 -4.41
N THR A 114 10.21 15.34 -4.67
CA THR A 114 11.45 14.84 -5.26
C THR A 114 12.60 15.00 -4.29
N ILE A 115 13.31 13.91 -4.01
CA ILE A 115 14.48 13.86 -3.12
C ILE A 115 15.73 13.67 -3.98
N LEU A 116 16.65 14.60 -3.87
CA LEU A 116 17.93 14.54 -4.59
C LEU A 116 18.90 13.63 -3.83
N LEU A 117 19.41 12.63 -4.53
CA LEU A 117 20.34 11.63 -4.01
C LEU A 117 21.75 11.84 -4.60
N PRO A 118 22.80 11.27 -3.98
CA PRO A 118 24.14 11.26 -4.55
C PRO A 118 24.18 10.68 -5.97
N ASN A 119 25.26 10.98 -6.70
CA ASN A 119 25.56 10.41 -8.03
C ASN A 119 24.52 10.72 -9.12
N ASN A 120 23.98 11.94 -9.13
CA ASN A 120 22.96 12.38 -10.09
C ASN A 120 21.78 11.39 -10.16
N THR A 121 21.31 10.98 -9.02
CA THR A 121 20.11 10.15 -8.85
C THR A 121 19.07 10.94 -8.08
N LEU A 122 17.81 10.70 -8.32
CA LEU A 122 16.73 11.25 -7.52
C LEU A 122 15.66 10.20 -7.25
N TYR A 123 14.89 10.42 -6.20
CA TYR A 123 13.72 9.61 -5.86
C TYR A 123 12.46 10.49 -5.95
N ILE A 124 11.51 10.07 -6.77
CA ILE A 124 10.18 10.69 -6.85
C ILE A 124 9.25 9.87 -5.98
N SER A 125 8.69 10.51 -4.95
CA SER A 125 7.72 9.92 -4.05
C SER A 125 6.33 10.48 -4.32
N TYR A 126 5.38 9.60 -4.65
CA TYR A 126 3.98 9.95 -4.84
C TYR A 126 3.19 9.69 -3.57
N LEU A 127 2.36 10.65 -3.20
CA LEU A 127 1.47 10.58 -2.04
C LEU A 127 0.33 9.59 -2.31
N GLY A 128 0.08 8.72 -1.37
CA GLY A 128 -1.11 7.88 -1.35
C GLY A 128 -2.32 8.60 -0.76
N THR A 129 -3.39 7.84 -0.51
CA THR A 129 -4.66 8.37 -0.05
C THR A 129 -4.56 8.89 1.38
N ASP A 130 -5.06 10.11 1.59
CA ASP A 130 -5.17 10.74 2.90
C ASP A 130 -6.50 10.38 3.60
N ASP A 131 -6.88 11.14 4.64
CA ASP A 131 -8.10 10.93 5.42
C ASP A 131 -9.37 11.52 4.78
N MET A 132 -9.24 12.25 3.67
CA MET A 132 -10.35 12.94 3.03
C MET A 132 -11.22 11.97 2.22
N LEU A 133 -12.55 12.08 2.30
CA LEU A 133 -13.46 11.16 1.61
C LEU A 133 -13.39 11.26 0.09
N PHE A 134 -13.11 12.45 -0.47
CA PHE A 134 -12.94 12.58 -1.93
C PHE A 134 -11.67 11.85 -2.42
N SER A 135 -10.64 11.73 -1.56
CA SER A 135 -9.43 10.95 -1.86
C SER A 135 -9.74 9.45 -1.94
N TRP A 136 -10.57 8.95 -1.03
CA TRP A 136 -11.08 7.58 -1.06
C TRP A 136 -12.02 7.34 -2.23
N LYS A 137 -12.83 8.37 -2.60
CA LYS A 137 -13.68 8.30 -3.80
C LYS A 137 -12.83 8.11 -5.06
N GLU A 138 -11.72 8.85 -5.19
CA GLU A 138 -10.77 8.70 -6.30
C GLU A 138 -10.19 7.28 -6.37
N ASP A 139 -9.88 6.64 -5.23
CA ASP A 139 -9.43 5.25 -5.23
C ASP A 139 -10.48 4.29 -5.79
N PHE A 140 -11.74 4.46 -5.40
CA PHE A 140 -12.82 3.64 -5.92
C PHE A 140 -13.10 3.93 -7.41
N ASN A 141 -12.84 5.15 -7.89
CA ASN A 141 -12.98 5.50 -9.31
C ASN A 141 -12.06 4.66 -10.22
N MET A 142 -10.93 4.14 -9.72
CA MET A 142 -10.08 3.19 -10.46
C MET A 142 -10.83 1.94 -10.91
N THR A 143 -11.95 1.60 -10.28
CA THR A 143 -12.75 0.42 -10.65
C THR A 143 -13.63 0.62 -11.88
N PHE A 144 -13.83 1.88 -12.34
CA PHE A 144 -14.67 2.20 -13.51
C PHE A 144 -14.09 3.29 -14.43
N MET A 145 -13.07 4.05 -14.00
CA MET A 145 -12.36 5.00 -14.87
C MET A 145 -11.10 4.34 -15.45
N ASP A 146 -10.78 4.65 -16.70
CA ASP A 146 -9.56 4.19 -17.35
C ASP A 146 -8.32 4.85 -16.76
N THR A 147 -8.45 6.10 -16.36
CA THR A 147 -7.41 6.90 -15.73
C THR A 147 -8.04 7.86 -14.74
N ILE A 148 -7.52 7.92 -13.53
CA ILE A 148 -7.96 8.88 -12.51
C ILE A 148 -7.14 10.17 -12.58
N PRO A 149 -7.68 11.32 -12.12
CA PRO A 149 -7.01 12.61 -12.22
C PRO A 149 -5.60 12.64 -11.62
N SER A 150 -5.38 12.01 -10.47
CA SER A 150 -4.06 11.96 -9.84
C SER A 150 -3.01 11.17 -10.64
N GLN A 151 -3.40 10.20 -11.46
CA GLN A 151 -2.48 9.51 -12.38
C GLN A 151 -2.00 10.45 -13.48
N ILE A 152 -2.87 11.31 -14.01
CA ILE A 152 -2.52 12.33 -15.02
C ILE A 152 -1.53 13.33 -14.42
N ASP A 153 -1.83 13.84 -13.22
CA ASP A 153 -0.92 14.75 -12.50
C ASP A 153 0.43 14.07 -12.19
N GLY A 154 0.41 12.76 -11.85
CA GLY A 154 1.62 11.98 -11.61
C GLY A 154 2.55 11.87 -12.83
N LEU A 155 1.99 11.65 -14.01
CA LEU A 155 2.74 11.68 -15.27
C LEU A 155 3.26 13.08 -15.59
N ALA A 156 2.42 14.12 -15.40
CA ALA A 156 2.83 15.50 -15.61
C ALA A 156 4.00 15.89 -14.69
N TYR A 157 3.93 15.47 -13.41
CA TYR A 157 5.00 15.68 -12.45
C TYR A 157 6.30 14.96 -12.86
N LEU A 158 6.22 13.69 -13.28
CA LEU A 158 7.39 12.96 -13.77
C LEU A 158 8.05 13.68 -14.96
N ASN A 159 7.25 14.14 -15.93
CA ASN A 159 7.74 14.87 -17.09
C ASN A 159 8.46 16.18 -16.68
N HIS A 160 7.86 16.94 -15.76
CA HIS A 160 8.45 18.18 -15.21
C HIS A 160 9.81 17.90 -14.54
N ILE A 161 9.88 16.89 -13.66
CA ILE A 161 11.14 16.53 -12.98
C ILE A 161 12.19 16.02 -13.98
N ALA A 162 11.78 15.24 -14.96
CA ALA A 162 12.68 14.74 -15.98
C ALA A 162 13.29 15.86 -16.85
N GLU A 163 12.53 16.92 -17.13
CA GLU A 163 12.97 18.12 -17.83
C GLU A 163 13.88 18.98 -16.95
N LYS A 164 13.49 19.22 -15.68
CA LYS A 164 14.26 20.01 -14.72
C LYS A 164 15.63 19.38 -14.40
N PHE A 165 15.71 18.05 -14.38
CA PHE A 165 16.92 17.28 -14.07
C PHE A 165 17.31 16.33 -15.23
N PRO A 166 17.73 16.85 -16.40
CA PRO A 166 17.89 16.06 -17.62
C PRO A 166 19.00 15.00 -17.54
N LYS A 167 19.95 15.15 -16.62
CA LYS A 167 21.10 14.24 -16.46
C LYS A 167 20.93 13.23 -15.31
N TYR A 168 19.83 13.31 -14.57
CA TYR A 168 19.61 12.46 -13.41
C TYR A 168 18.94 11.15 -13.82
N LYS A 169 19.35 10.07 -13.14
CA LYS A 169 18.61 8.81 -13.10
C LYS A 169 17.51 8.90 -12.05
N MET A 170 16.43 8.17 -12.24
CA MET A 170 15.23 8.29 -11.43
C MET A 170 14.84 6.97 -10.78
N LEU A 171 14.53 7.04 -9.51
CA LEU A 171 13.84 6.02 -8.73
C LEU A 171 12.44 6.57 -8.45
N LEU A 172 11.41 5.79 -8.67
CA LEU A 172 10.03 6.19 -8.41
C LEU A 172 9.43 5.28 -7.35
N GLY A 173 8.51 5.79 -6.57
CA GLY A 173 7.74 4.93 -5.68
C GLY A 173 6.66 5.69 -4.93
N GLY A 174 5.89 4.92 -4.19
CA GLY A 174 4.83 5.43 -3.33
C GLY A 174 4.14 4.29 -2.59
N HIS A 175 3.41 4.66 -1.56
CA HIS A 175 2.61 3.75 -0.78
C HIS A 175 1.12 3.90 -1.17
N SER A 176 0.37 2.81 -1.17
CA SER A 176 -1.07 2.83 -1.48
C SER A 176 -1.33 3.39 -2.89
N LYS A 177 -2.28 4.29 -3.08
CA LYS A 177 -2.52 5.00 -4.35
C LYS A 177 -1.24 5.60 -4.95
N GLY A 178 -0.31 6.10 -4.11
CA GLY A 178 0.98 6.63 -4.56
C GLY A 178 1.84 5.61 -5.31
N GLY A 179 1.80 4.34 -4.91
CA GLY A 179 2.44 3.24 -5.63
C GLY A 179 1.82 3.00 -7.01
N ASN A 180 0.49 3.04 -7.09
CA ASN A 180 -0.23 2.96 -8.37
C ASN A 180 0.11 4.14 -9.29
N ILE A 181 0.15 5.38 -8.76
CA ILE A 181 0.55 6.58 -9.51
C ILE A 181 1.98 6.45 -10.03
N ALA A 182 2.93 5.97 -9.21
CA ALA A 182 4.32 5.75 -9.61
C ALA A 182 4.43 4.77 -10.79
N MET A 183 3.70 3.65 -10.72
CA MET A 183 3.63 2.68 -11.81
C MET A 183 3.01 3.30 -13.07
N PHE A 184 1.87 3.99 -12.93
CA PHE A 184 1.18 4.63 -14.06
C PHE A 184 2.07 5.66 -14.76
N ALA A 185 2.69 6.55 -14.01
CA ALA A 185 3.57 7.58 -14.54
C ALA A 185 4.74 6.98 -15.32
N ALA A 186 5.40 5.94 -14.75
CA ALA A 186 6.51 5.25 -15.40
C ALA A 186 6.08 4.54 -16.70
N LEU A 187 4.95 3.83 -16.69
CA LEU A 187 4.43 3.08 -17.83
C LEU A 187 3.93 4.00 -18.94
N SER A 188 3.42 5.19 -18.60
CA SER A 188 2.87 6.17 -19.52
C SER A 188 3.89 7.20 -20.04
N ALA A 189 5.08 7.28 -19.44
CA ALA A 189 6.13 8.21 -19.84
C ALA A 189 6.70 7.85 -21.20
N ASN A 190 7.27 8.84 -21.89
CA ASN A 190 7.98 8.60 -23.15
C ASN A 190 9.27 7.77 -22.94
N GLN A 191 9.76 7.16 -24.00
CA GLN A 191 10.91 6.24 -23.97
C GLN A 191 12.16 6.90 -23.36
N SER A 192 12.46 8.16 -23.69
CA SER A 192 13.66 8.85 -23.20
C SER A 192 13.65 9.06 -21.69
N ILE A 193 12.47 9.17 -21.08
CA ILE A 193 12.27 9.22 -19.63
C ILE A 193 12.38 7.81 -19.04
N GLN A 194 11.73 6.82 -19.66
CA GLN A 194 11.73 5.43 -19.22
C GLN A 194 13.16 4.83 -19.16
N GLU A 195 14.04 5.18 -20.10
CA GLU A 195 15.44 4.77 -20.12
C GLU A 195 16.23 5.26 -18.89
N ARG A 196 15.82 6.40 -18.33
CA ARG A 196 16.43 7.00 -17.13
C ARG A 196 15.87 6.45 -15.82
N ILE A 197 14.74 5.75 -15.84
CA ILE A 197 14.16 5.12 -14.66
C ILE A 197 14.96 3.87 -14.31
N ILE A 198 15.44 3.79 -13.06
CA ILE A 198 16.18 2.64 -12.52
C ILE A 198 15.23 1.57 -11.97
N SER A 199 14.31 1.99 -11.10
CA SER A 199 13.31 1.12 -10.46
C SER A 199 12.06 1.88 -10.08
N ILE A 200 10.96 1.15 -9.96
CA ILE A 200 9.68 1.64 -9.48
C ILE A 200 9.22 0.72 -8.32
N ASP A 201 8.96 1.32 -7.17
CA ASP A 201 8.54 0.60 -5.97
C ASP A 201 7.08 0.91 -5.64
N ASN A 202 6.25 -0.12 -5.68
CA ASN A 202 4.86 -0.05 -5.27
C ASN A 202 4.70 -0.69 -3.89
N PHE A 203 4.52 0.12 -2.84
CA PHE A 203 4.27 -0.38 -1.49
C PHE A 203 2.77 -0.48 -1.23
N ASP A 204 2.22 -1.66 -1.39
CA ASP A 204 0.81 -2.03 -1.16
C ASP A 204 -0.21 -1.16 -1.91
N GLY A 205 0.15 -0.67 -3.10
CA GLY A 205 -0.76 0.05 -3.98
C GLY A 205 -1.49 -0.90 -4.93
N PRO A 206 -2.74 -0.57 -5.33
CA PRO A 206 -3.52 -1.39 -6.27
C PRO A 206 -2.88 -1.46 -7.65
N GLY A 207 -3.20 -2.52 -8.39
CA GLY A 207 -2.81 -2.69 -9.79
C GLY A 207 -3.68 -1.90 -10.77
N PHE A 208 -3.86 -2.46 -11.96
CA PHE A 208 -4.64 -1.86 -13.04
C PHE A 208 -5.70 -2.83 -13.55
N ASP A 209 -6.78 -2.31 -14.14
CA ASP A 209 -7.77 -3.13 -14.83
C ASP A 209 -7.14 -3.66 -16.14
N GLN A 210 -7.11 -4.99 -16.29
CA GLN A 210 -6.43 -5.65 -17.41
C GLN A 210 -7.00 -5.28 -18.77
N ASP A 211 -8.31 -5.14 -18.86
CA ASP A 211 -9.00 -4.92 -20.12
C ASP A 211 -8.81 -3.48 -20.62
N ARG A 212 -8.47 -2.55 -19.72
CA ARG A 212 -8.39 -1.10 -19.99
C ARG A 212 -6.98 -0.53 -20.04
N ALA A 213 -5.99 -1.21 -19.45
CA ALA A 213 -4.64 -0.70 -19.35
C ALA A 213 -3.88 -0.78 -20.69
N GLN A 214 -3.92 0.29 -21.47
CA GLN A 214 -3.25 0.36 -22.78
C GLN A 214 -1.72 0.47 -22.70
N PHE A 215 -1.16 0.90 -21.56
CA PHE A 215 0.28 1.13 -21.36
C PHE A 215 1.11 -0.15 -21.08
N ARG A 216 0.51 -1.32 -21.01
CA ARG A 216 1.17 -2.61 -20.74
C ARG A 216 2.14 -3.09 -21.83
N LYS A 217 2.28 -2.34 -22.90
CA LYS A 217 3.06 -2.76 -24.08
C LYS A 217 4.58 -2.59 -23.95
N ASN A 218 5.10 -2.11 -22.80
CA ASN A 218 6.53 -1.95 -22.59
C ASN A 218 7.08 -2.93 -21.54
N PRO A 219 7.54 -4.14 -21.93
CA PRO A 219 8.08 -5.12 -21.00
C PRO A 219 9.36 -4.68 -20.29
N GLU A 220 10.13 -3.75 -20.85
CA GLU A 220 11.38 -3.25 -20.24
C GLU A 220 11.07 -2.43 -18.96
N ILE A 221 10.02 -1.60 -19.01
CA ILE A 221 9.62 -0.81 -17.85
C ILE A 221 8.93 -1.72 -16.81
N MET A 222 8.16 -2.72 -17.25
CA MET A 222 7.53 -3.68 -16.34
C MET A 222 8.55 -4.44 -15.48
N GLN A 223 9.70 -4.79 -16.02
CA GLN A 223 10.77 -5.46 -15.30
C GLN A 223 11.42 -4.58 -14.22
N LYS A 224 11.26 -3.25 -14.29
CA LYS A 224 11.77 -2.30 -13.30
C LYS A 224 10.78 -2.08 -12.14
N ILE A 225 9.56 -2.62 -12.22
CA ILE A 225 8.54 -2.48 -11.19
C ILE A 225 8.62 -3.65 -10.21
N THR A 226 8.60 -3.33 -8.92
CA THR A 226 8.43 -4.32 -7.86
C THR A 226 7.32 -3.84 -6.93
N SER A 227 6.30 -4.68 -6.77
CA SER A 227 5.23 -4.48 -5.79
C SER A 227 5.51 -5.27 -4.52
N TYR A 228 5.45 -4.61 -3.39
CA TYR A 228 5.64 -5.18 -2.06
C TYR A 228 4.30 -5.24 -1.36
N PHE A 229 3.83 -6.43 -1.01
CA PHE A 229 2.54 -6.64 -0.37
C PHE A 229 2.71 -7.35 0.97
N PRO A 230 2.05 -6.91 2.04
CA PRO A 230 1.99 -7.71 3.26
C PRO A 230 1.23 -9.02 2.98
N GLN A 231 1.39 -10.01 3.87
CA GLN A 231 0.88 -11.36 3.65
C GLN A 231 -0.64 -11.43 3.38
N GLU A 232 -1.44 -10.56 4.00
CA GLU A 232 -2.90 -10.51 3.83
C GLU A 232 -3.34 -9.18 3.19
N SER A 233 -2.51 -8.60 2.33
CA SER A 233 -2.81 -7.34 1.66
C SER A 233 -4.23 -7.33 1.10
N MET A 234 -5.00 -6.34 1.51
CA MET A 234 -6.35 -6.09 0.97
C MET A 234 -6.31 -5.03 -0.14
N VAL A 235 -5.47 -4.00 -0.01
CA VAL A 235 -5.37 -2.89 -0.96
C VAL A 235 -4.47 -3.26 -2.14
N GLY A 236 -3.23 -3.64 -1.89
CA GLY A 236 -2.25 -3.92 -2.94
C GLY A 236 -2.66 -5.05 -3.88
N ARG A 237 -3.53 -5.96 -3.45
CA ARG A 237 -4.04 -7.04 -4.31
C ARG A 237 -5.37 -6.71 -5.00
N LEU A 238 -5.81 -5.45 -4.95
CA LEU A 238 -6.93 -4.99 -5.77
C LEU A 238 -6.44 -4.77 -7.20
N LEU A 239 -7.33 -5.08 -8.17
CA LEU A 239 -7.03 -5.05 -9.59
C LEU A 239 -5.91 -6.05 -9.96
N ASP A 240 -5.27 -5.88 -11.10
CA ASP A 240 -4.33 -6.86 -11.63
C ASP A 240 -2.89 -6.39 -11.58
N HIS A 241 -1.99 -7.33 -11.32
CA HIS A 241 -0.54 -7.14 -11.23
C HIS A 241 0.17 -8.09 -12.18
N GLU A 242 1.04 -7.56 -13.02
CA GLU A 242 1.88 -8.34 -13.96
C GLU A 242 3.37 -8.17 -13.66
N GLU A 243 3.71 -7.22 -12.83
CA GLU A 243 5.06 -6.91 -12.37
C GLU A 243 5.57 -7.92 -11.33
N THR A 244 6.82 -7.79 -10.94
CA THR A 244 7.38 -8.59 -9.84
C THR A 244 6.69 -8.26 -8.51
N VAL A 245 6.18 -9.30 -7.84
CA VAL A 245 5.53 -9.18 -6.53
C VAL A 245 6.37 -9.86 -5.46
N ARG A 246 6.71 -9.12 -4.38
CA ARG A 246 7.28 -9.66 -3.14
C ARG A 246 6.23 -9.62 -2.04
N THR A 247 6.11 -10.71 -1.30
CA THR A 247 5.22 -10.76 -0.13
C THR A 247 6.03 -10.65 1.14
N VAL A 248 5.78 -9.59 1.93
CA VAL A 248 6.52 -9.24 3.13
C VAL A 248 5.71 -9.55 4.41
N GLU A 249 6.42 -9.80 5.51
CA GLU A 249 5.78 -10.03 6.81
C GLU A 249 5.33 -8.70 7.43
N SER A 250 4.06 -8.66 7.87
CA SER A 250 3.51 -7.63 8.76
C SER A 250 3.10 -8.25 10.08
N VAL A 251 3.20 -7.51 11.16
CA VAL A 251 2.75 -7.95 12.51
C VAL A 251 1.26 -7.72 12.72
N GLU A 252 0.65 -6.92 11.87
CA GLU A 252 -0.77 -6.60 11.92
C GLU A 252 -1.63 -7.61 11.14
N VAL A 253 -2.94 -7.45 11.19
CA VAL A 253 -3.93 -8.32 10.53
C VAL A 253 -4.88 -7.51 9.64
N ASN A 254 -5.41 -8.15 8.60
CA ASN A 254 -6.38 -7.56 7.68
C ASN A 254 -5.91 -6.22 7.11
N ILE A 255 -6.80 -5.22 7.05
CA ILE A 255 -6.50 -3.90 6.51
C ILE A 255 -5.40 -3.14 7.28
N MET A 256 -5.15 -3.48 8.56
CA MET A 256 -4.11 -2.84 9.34
C MET A 256 -2.69 -3.19 8.84
N GLN A 257 -2.54 -4.27 8.08
CA GLN A 257 -1.28 -4.59 7.40
C GLN A 257 -0.89 -3.58 6.32
N HIS A 258 -1.83 -2.74 5.88
CA HIS A 258 -1.57 -1.67 4.92
C HIS A 258 -0.62 -0.60 5.46
N ASP A 259 -0.45 -0.53 6.77
CA ASP A 259 0.48 0.38 7.42
C ASP A 259 1.93 -0.10 7.29
N LEU A 260 2.80 0.68 6.62
CA LEU A 260 4.22 0.38 6.44
C LEU A 260 4.99 0.22 7.75
N TYR A 261 4.56 0.87 8.83
CA TYR A 261 5.20 0.73 10.15
C TYR A 261 4.93 -0.64 10.78
N SER A 262 3.96 -1.39 10.27
CA SER A 262 3.70 -2.77 10.68
C SER A 262 4.56 -3.82 9.99
N TRP A 263 5.34 -3.43 8.96
CA TRP A 263 6.13 -4.37 8.16
C TRP A 263 7.45 -4.69 8.83
N ARG A 264 7.76 -5.99 8.91
CA ARG A 264 8.97 -6.45 9.57
C ARG A 264 10.21 -6.19 8.73
N VAL A 265 11.21 -5.67 9.40
CA VAL A 265 12.52 -5.35 8.84
C VAL A 265 13.59 -6.23 9.45
N GLU A 266 14.48 -6.76 8.63
CA GLU A 266 15.69 -7.46 9.07
C GLU A 266 16.88 -6.99 8.22
N ASN A 267 17.94 -6.55 8.86
CA ASN A 267 19.11 -5.96 8.21
C ASN A 267 18.75 -4.76 7.33
N LEU A 268 18.90 -4.87 6.01
CA LEU A 268 18.66 -3.79 5.02
C LEU A 268 17.47 -4.07 4.11
N ASP A 269 16.56 -4.97 4.52
CA ASP A 269 15.42 -5.39 3.69
C ASP A 269 14.19 -5.71 4.55
N PHE A 270 13.04 -5.83 3.90
CA PHE A 270 11.85 -6.41 4.50
C PHE A 270 12.00 -7.93 4.65
N VAL A 271 11.35 -8.49 5.65
CA VAL A 271 11.29 -9.94 5.85
C VAL A 271 10.28 -10.56 4.88
N ASP A 272 10.75 -11.43 4.00
CA ASP A 272 9.88 -12.15 3.07
C ASP A 272 9.09 -13.26 3.77
N VAL A 273 7.82 -13.39 3.40
CA VAL A 273 6.96 -14.47 3.89
C VAL A 273 7.40 -15.82 3.30
N LYS A 274 7.86 -16.74 4.14
CA LYS A 274 8.36 -18.06 3.72
C LYS A 274 7.28 -19.01 3.18
N ASN A 275 6.01 -18.84 3.56
CA ASN A 275 4.92 -19.74 3.19
C ASN A 275 3.64 -18.96 2.83
N VAL A 276 3.56 -18.42 1.64
CA VAL A 276 2.38 -17.68 1.13
C VAL A 276 1.16 -18.61 0.87
N LYS A 277 1.34 -19.94 0.90
CA LYS A 277 0.34 -20.94 0.44
C LYS A 277 -0.96 -21.02 1.26
N GLN A 278 -1.12 -20.27 2.35
CA GLN A 278 -2.29 -20.41 3.23
C GLN A 278 -3.14 -19.15 3.36
N VAL A 279 -2.78 -18.07 2.70
CA VAL A 279 -3.55 -16.82 2.81
C VAL A 279 -4.80 -16.90 1.99
N LYS A 280 -5.94 -16.69 2.63
CA LYS A 280 -7.26 -16.99 2.04
C LYS A 280 -7.78 -15.91 1.10
N TYR A 281 -7.13 -14.82 0.87
CA TYR A 281 -7.53 -13.69 -0.03
C TYR A 281 -9.02 -13.65 -0.43
N VAL A 282 -9.91 -13.96 0.53
CA VAL A 282 -11.36 -14.09 0.26
C VAL A 282 -11.91 -12.76 -0.22
N PHE A 283 -11.51 -11.68 0.44
CA PHE A 283 -11.94 -10.33 0.10
C PHE A 283 -11.50 -9.94 -1.32
N ASN A 284 -10.22 -10.13 -1.64
CA ASN A 284 -9.69 -9.75 -2.96
C ASN A 284 -10.31 -10.59 -4.09
N LYS A 285 -10.50 -11.89 -3.87
CA LYS A 285 -11.21 -12.76 -4.84
C LYS A 285 -12.67 -12.33 -5.03
N ALA A 286 -13.35 -11.99 -3.93
CA ALA A 286 -14.73 -11.50 -3.98
C ALA A 286 -14.84 -10.14 -4.68
N MET A 287 -13.88 -9.24 -4.46
CA MET A 287 -13.82 -7.95 -5.14
C MET A 287 -13.58 -8.14 -6.65
N ARG A 288 -12.66 -9.01 -7.05
CA ARG A 288 -12.43 -9.32 -8.47
C ARG A 288 -13.68 -9.91 -9.13
N ALA A 289 -14.35 -10.86 -8.46
CA ALA A 289 -15.60 -11.41 -8.95
C ALA A 289 -16.68 -10.35 -9.08
N TRP A 290 -16.80 -9.44 -8.10
CA TRP A 290 -17.72 -8.31 -8.14
C TRP A 290 -17.43 -7.37 -9.32
N LEU A 291 -16.13 -7.04 -9.54
CA LEU A 291 -15.71 -6.24 -10.69
C LEU A 291 -16.06 -6.91 -12.03
N HIS A 292 -15.93 -8.22 -12.12
CA HIS A 292 -16.31 -9.00 -13.32
C HIS A 292 -17.83 -9.04 -13.53
N ASP A 293 -18.61 -9.23 -12.46
CA ASP A 293 -20.04 -9.46 -12.51
C ASP A 293 -20.87 -8.15 -12.60
N CYS A 294 -20.25 -6.99 -12.34
CA CYS A 294 -20.90 -5.68 -12.44
C CYS A 294 -20.41 -4.93 -13.68
N THR A 295 -21.32 -4.26 -14.39
CA THR A 295 -20.93 -3.36 -15.49
C THR A 295 -20.24 -2.10 -14.93
N ILE A 296 -19.52 -1.37 -15.78
CA ILE A 296 -18.86 -0.11 -15.42
C ILE A 296 -19.88 0.89 -14.85
N GLU A 297 -21.05 1.01 -15.48
CA GLU A 297 -22.14 1.89 -15.03
C GLU A 297 -22.68 1.47 -13.66
N GLN A 298 -22.80 0.17 -13.40
CA GLN A 298 -23.24 -0.34 -12.10
C GLN A 298 -22.21 -0.05 -11.01
N ARG A 299 -20.93 -0.22 -11.29
CA ARG A 299 -19.84 0.11 -10.34
C ARG A 299 -19.87 1.60 -10.01
N LYS A 300 -19.90 2.46 -11.05
CA LYS A 300 -19.99 3.91 -10.90
C LYS A 300 -21.21 4.30 -10.07
N PHE A 301 -22.39 3.86 -10.46
CA PHE A 301 -23.64 4.17 -9.78
C PHE A 301 -23.62 3.77 -8.31
N PHE A 302 -23.12 2.58 -7.99
CA PHE A 302 -23.02 2.07 -6.62
C PHE A 302 -22.08 2.92 -5.76
N ILE A 303 -20.88 3.23 -6.29
CA ILE A 303 -19.86 4.00 -5.58
C ILE A 303 -20.31 5.45 -5.38
N ASP A 304 -20.86 6.10 -6.43
CA ASP A 304 -21.38 7.46 -6.36
C ASP A 304 -22.49 7.56 -5.32
N SER A 305 -23.47 6.65 -5.35
CA SER A 305 -24.60 6.65 -4.40
C SER A 305 -24.18 6.54 -2.94
N ILE A 306 -23.14 5.73 -2.65
CA ILE A 306 -22.61 5.61 -1.28
C ILE A 306 -21.86 6.89 -0.90
N TYR A 307 -21.01 7.40 -1.78
CA TYR A 307 -20.24 8.61 -1.54
C TYR A 307 -21.14 9.81 -1.29
N GLU A 308 -22.13 10.05 -2.16
CA GLU A 308 -23.10 11.12 -2.04
C GLU A 308 -23.90 11.05 -0.72
N ALA A 309 -24.29 9.84 -0.29
CA ALA A 309 -24.96 9.65 0.99
C ALA A 309 -24.07 10.02 2.18
N VAL A 310 -22.77 9.72 2.11
CA VAL A 310 -21.81 10.06 3.16
C VAL A 310 -21.56 11.57 3.21
N ILE A 311 -21.38 12.21 2.06
CA ILE A 311 -21.19 13.68 1.98
C ILE A 311 -22.48 14.41 2.42
N ALA A 312 -23.65 13.94 2.02
CA ALA A 312 -24.96 14.53 2.43
C ALA A 312 -25.24 14.34 3.94
N ALA A 313 -24.54 13.42 4.60
CA ALA A 313 -24.56 13.28 6.05
C ALA A 313 -23.55 14.17 6.79
N ASP A 314 -22.90 15.12 6.06
CA ASP A 314 -21.93 16.09 6.59
C ASP A 314 -20.61 15.45 7.11
N TYR A 315 -20.19 14.36 6.47
CA TYR A 315 -18.87 13.77 6.71
C TYR A 315 -17.94 14.09 5.54
N ASN A 316 -16.73 14.58 5.85
CA ASN A 316 -15.68 14.87 4.89
C ASN A 316 -14.41 14.05 5.12
N LYS A 317 -14.30 13.38 6.26
CA LYS A 317 -13.15 12.56 6.65
C LYS A 317 -13.59 11.15 7.06
N LEU A 318 -12.80 10.17 6.68
CA LEU A 318 -13.02 8.79 7.09
C LEU A 318 -12.85 8.61 8.60
N SER A 319 -11.88 9.32 9.20
CA SER A 319 -11.64 9.29 10.65
C SER A 319 -12.85 9.72 11.48
N ASP A 320 -13.65 10.67 11.01
CA ASP A 320 -14.84 11.14 11.73
C ASP A 320 -15.92 10.06 11.80
N ILE A 321 -16.07 9.29 10.71
CA ILE A 321 -16.97 8.12 10.67
C ILE A 321 -16.44 7.03 11.63
N ARG A 322 -15.14 6.75 11.58
CA ARG A 322 -14.51 5.69 12.39
C ARG A 322 -14.52 5.99 13.88
N ARG A 323 -14.40 7.26 14.29
CA ARG A 323 -14.44 7.68 15.70
C ARG A 323 -15.81 7.49 16.31
N ASN A 324 -16.89 7.69 15.54
CA ASN A 324 -18.27 7.63 16.02
C ASN A 324 -19.20 6.84 15.10
N PRO A 325 -18.96 5.53 14.87
CA PRO A 325 -19.71 4.76 13.87
C PRO A 325 -21.21 4.64 14.23
N LEU A 326 -21.55 4.62 15.52
CA LEU A 326 -22.94 4.54 15.98
C LEU A 326 -23.73 5.83 15.69
N LYS A 327 -23.08 6.99 15.58
CA LYS A 327 -23.69 8.25 15.16
C LYS A 327 -23.69 8.38 13.63
N ALA A 328 -22.61 7.97 12.99
CA ALA A 328 -22.43 8.10 11.54
C ALA A 328 -23.40 7.19 10.77
N ALA A 329 -23.53 5.92 11.13
CA ALA A 329 -24.35 4.99 10.37
C ALA A 329 -25.83 5.41 10.22
N PRO A 330 -26.56 5.84 11.28
CA PRO A 330 -27.91 6.35 11.12
C PRO A 330 -28.00 7.62 10.28
N ALA A 331 -27.02 8.54 10.40
CA ALA A 331 -27.00 9.78 9.64
C ALA A 331 -26.82 9.50 8.14
N VAL A 332 -25.82 8.67 7.78
CA VAL A 332 -25.59 8.24 6.41
C VAL A 332 -26.80 7.48 5.84
N TYR A 333 -27.40 6.58 6.64
CA TYR A 333 -28.59 5.85 6.19
C TYR A 333 -29.79 6.79 5.95
N LYS A 334 -29.98 7.82 6.78
CA LYS A 334 -31.02 8.84 6.57
C LYS A 334 -30.74 9.62 5.27
N ALA A 335 -29.52 10.09 5.07
CA ALA A 335 -29.11 10.78 3.87
C ALA A 335 -29.29 9.90 2.61
N TYR A 336 -28.85 8.65 2.67
CA TYR A 336 -29.06 7.65 1.62
C TYR A 336 -30.56 7.50 1.27
N LYS A 337 -31.43 7.38 2.27
CA LYS A 337 -32.88 7.25 2.05
C LYS A 337 -33.52 8.51 1.42
N SER A 338 -33.06 9.69 1.80
CA SER A 338 -33.61 10.96 1.27
C SER A 338 -33.05 11.30 -0.10
N GLY A 339 -31.80 10.89 -0.40
CA GLY A 339 -31.14 11.16 -1.68
C GLY A 339 -31.38 10.12 -2.80
N THR A 340 -32.08 9.00 -2.49
CA THR A 340 -32.31 7.94 -3.47
C THR A 340 -33.78 7.56 -3.61
N THR A 341 -34.20 7.19 -4.81
CA THR A 341 -35.53 6.64 -5.11
C THR A 341 -35.65 5.18 -4.67
N PRO A 342 -36.87 4.63 -4.55
CA PRO A 342 -37.05 3.19 -4.26
C PRO A 342 -36.40 2.28 -5.30
N GLU A 343 -36.41 2.66 -6.58
CA GLU A 343 -35.84 1.95 -7.70
C GLU A 343 -34.32 1.91 -7.61
N GLU A 344 -33.68 3.04 -7.34
CA GLU A 344 -32.22 3.17 -7.14
C GLU A 344 -31.79 2.32 -5.93
N ARG A 345 -32.50 2.36 -4.82
CA ARG A 345 -32.20 1.51 -3.65
C ARG A 345 -32.29 0.02 -3.95
N LYS A 346 -33.23 -0.38 -4.82
CA LYS A 346 -33.34 -1.78 -5.28
C LYS A 346 -32.12 -2.18 -6.10
N GLU A 347 -31.65 -1.31 -7.01
CA GLU A 347 -30.45 -1.59 -7.81
C GLU A 347 -29.17 -1.61 -6.96
N ILE A 348 -29.00 -0.62 -6.06
CA ILE A 348 -27.86 -0.61 -5.11
C ILE A 348 -27.83 -1.89 -4.28
N THR A 349 -29.01 -2.33 -3.79
CA THR A 349 -29.11 -3.58 -3.02
C THR A 349 -28.74 -4.79 -3.85
N LYS A 350 -29.12 -4.83 -5.13
CA LYS A 350 -28.79 -5.91 -6.07
C LYS A 350 -27.26 -5.97 -6.29
N ILE A 351 -26.61 -4.83 -6.55
CA ILE A 351 -25.16 -4.72 -6.74
C ILE A 351 -24.39 -5.16 -5.48
N ALA A 352 -24.84 -4.70 -4.29
CA ALA A 352 -24.26 -5.11 -3.02
C ALA A 352 -24.38 -6.63 -2.79
N LYS A 353 -25.52 -7.23 -3.16
CA LYS A 353 -25.74 -8.69 -3.05
C LYS A 353 -24.80 -9.49 -3.93
N ILE A 354 -24.41 -8.99 -5.10
CA ILE A 354 -23.39 -9.65 -5.94
C ILE A 354 -22.09 -9.82 -5.13
N PHE A 355 -21.59 -8.76 -4.50
CA PHE A 355 -20.40 -8.85 -3.65
C PHE A 355 -20.56 -9.84 -2.49
N ILE A 356 -21.67 -9.72 -1.77
CA ILE A 356 -21.94 -10.57 -0.59
C ILE A 356 -22.01 -12.05 -1.00
N ASN A 357 -22.69 -12.36 -2.08
CA ASN A 357 -22.81 -13.74 -2.58
C ASN A 357 -21.45 -14.30 -3.00
N ASN A 358 -20.67 -13.53 -3.77
CA ASN A 358 -19.32 -13.91 -4.16
C ASN A 358 -18.42 -14.15 -2.94
N TYR A 359 -18.48 -13.27 -1.95
CA TYR A 359 -17.71 -13.41 -0.71
C TYR A 359 -18.07 -14.70 0.05
N LEU A 360 -19.35 -14.97 0.23
CA LEU A 360 -19.83 -16.16 0.93
C LEU A 360 -19.49 -17.46 0.20
N GLU A 361 -19.61 -17.46 -1.11
CA GLU A 361 -19.28 -18.63 -1.95
C GLU A 361 -17.77 -18.95 -1.93
N ILE A 362 -16.93 -17.92 -2.12
CA ILE A 362 -15.47 -18.05 -2.09
C ILE A 362 -15.01 -18.50 -0.69
N ARG A 363 -15.57 -17.91 0.37
CA ARG A 363 -15.28 -18.33 1.75
C ARG A 363 -15.60 -19.79 1.98
N LYS A 364 -16.78 -20.25 1.55
CA LYS A 364 -17.21 -21.65 1.68
C LYS A 364 -16.29 -22.61 0.91
N HIS A 365 -15.81 -22.20 -0.26
CA HIS A 365 -14.89 -22.99 -1.07
C HIS A 365 -13.51 -23.09 -0.42
N ASN A 366 -12.95 -21.97 0.04
CA ASN A 366 -11.67 -21.93 0.74
C ASN A 366 -11.69 -22.75 2.04
N ASP A 367 -12.81 -22.75 2.78
CA ASP A 367 -12.95 -23.56 4.01
C ASP A 367 -12.97 -25.05 3.69
N LYS A 368 -13.57 -25.47 2.58
CA LYS A 368 -13.52 -26.86 2.12
C LYS A 368 -12.11 -27.29 1.70
N GLU A 369 -11.41 -26.46 0.92
CA GLU A 369 -10.04 -26.74 0.51
C GLU A 369 -9.09 -26.86 1.73
N TYR A 370 -9.22 -25.94 2.70
CA TYR A 370 -8.46 -25.99 3.95
C TYR A 370 -8.70 -27.28 4.73
N GLN A 371 -9.96 -27.72 4.83
CA GLN A 371 -10.30 -28.99 5.50
C GLN A 371 -9.69 -30.20 4.76
N ILE A 372 -9.69 -30.20 3.43
CA ILE A 372 -9.10 -31.26 2.59
C ILE A 372 -7.58 -31.29 2.76
N GLN A 373 -6.92 -30.12 2.72
CA GLN A 373 -5.48 -30.00 2.88
C GLN A 373 -5.02 -30.42 4.28
N ASN A 374 -5.73 -29.99 5.34
CA ASN A 374 -5.47 -30.42 6.70
C ASN A 374 -5.62 -31.94 6.87
N LYS A 375 -6.67 -32.55 6.32
CA LYS A 375 -6.84 -34.00 6.34
C LYS A 375 -5.70 -34.73 5.61
N LYS A 376 -5.20 -34.19 4.48
CA LYS A 376 -4.04 -34.73 3.76
C LYS A 376 -2.76 -34.60 4.57
N ALA A 377 -2.52 -33.41 5.17
CA ALA A 377 -1.35 -33.15 6.01
C ALA A 377 -1.33 -34.04 7.26
N HIS A 378 -2.47 -34.20 7.94
CA HIS A 378 -2.59 -35.12 9.07
C HIS A 378 -2.32 -36.58 8.69
N LYS A 379 -2.82 -37.04 7.52
CA LYS A 379 -2.53 -38.40 7.01
C LYS A 379 -1.04 -38.58 6.69
N SER A 380 -0.41 -37.60 6.02
CA SER A 380 1.02 -37.60 5.68
C SER A 380 1.89 -37.63 6.95
N ASN A 381 1.61 -36.76 7.93
CA ASN A 381 2.33 -36.73 9.20
C ASN A 381 2.16 -38.03 10.01
N ALA A 382 1.00 -38.63 10.01
CA ALA A 382 0.75 -39.90 10.64
C ALA A 382 1.52 -41.05 9.96
N ALA A 383 1.59 -41.04 8.62
CA ALA A 383 2.38 -42.00 7.85
C ALA A 383 3.90 -41.86 8.11
N ALA A 384 4.41 -40.63 8.09
CA ALA A 384 5.80 -40.32 8.39
C ALA A 384 6.19 -40.75 9.84
N ARG A 385 5.29 -40.50 10.81
CA ARG A 385 5.45 -40.93 12.20
C ARG A 385 5.48 -42.44 12.33
N ARG A 386 4.60 -43.17 11.61
CA ARG A 386 4.60 -44.64 11.58
C ARG A 386 5.90 -45.19 10.99
N ALA A 387 6.37 -44.60 9.88
CA ALA A 387 7.63 -45.00 9.25
C ALA A 387 8.82 -44.74 10.17
N LYS A 388 8.90 -43.57 10.85
CA LYS A 388 9.93 -43.26 11.83
C LYS A 388 9.91 -44.23 13.02
N ASN A 389 8.75 -44.54 13.57
CA ASN A 389 8.61 -45.49 14.68
C ASN A 389 9.04 -46.90 14.27
N LYS A 390 8.70 -47.35 13.06
CA LYS A 390 9.12 -48.63 12.50
C LYS A 390 10.66 -48.70 12.34
N ALA A 391 11.28 -47.60 11.89
CA ALA A 391 12.72 -47.50 11.78
C ALA A 391 13.42 -47.55 13.16
N LEU A 392 12.86 -46.84 14.16
CA LEU A 392 13.40 -46.91 15.55
C LEU A 392 13.31 -48.30 16.16
N LEU A 393 12.19 -48.99 15.98
CA LEU A 393 12.04 -50.38 16.46
C LEU A 393 13.03 -51.33 15.78
N LYS A 394 13.23 -51.22 14.45
CA LYS A 394 14.25 -51.99 13.73
C LYS A 394 15.69 -51.73 14.23
N ALA A 395 15.99 -50.51 14.72
CA ALA A 395 17.24 -50.10 15.24
C ALA A 395 17.41 -50.40 16.77
N GLY A 396 16.49 -51.15 17.39
CA GLY A 396 16.49 -51.45 18.82
C GLY A 396 16.31 -50.26 19.76
N LYS A 397 15.81 -49.13 19.23
CA LYS A 397 15.61 -47.89 20.00
C LYS A 397 14.17 -47.80 20.50
N LYS A 398 13.98 -47.29 21.74
CA LYS A 398 12.63 -47.01 22.29
C LYS A 398 11.88 -45.94 21.48
N VAL A 399 10.62 -46.20 21.15
CA VAL A 399 9.72 -45.22 20.55
C VAL A 399 9.28 -44.22 21.61
N PRO A 400 9.43 -42.88 21.39
CA PRO A 400 8.98 -41.89 22.34
C PRO A 400 7.47 -42.02 22.60
N LYS A 401 7.04 -42.05 23.88
CA LYS A 401 5.61 -41.96 24.23
C LYS A 401 5.09 -40.61 23.77
N ALA A 402 3.98 -40.60 23.02
CA ALA A 402 3.34 -39.38 22.63
C ALA A 402 2.83 -38.67 23.89
N PHE A 403 3.33 -37.45 24.16
CA PHE A 403 2.66 -36.55 25.06
C PHE A 403 1.35 -36.10 24.41
N PHE A 404 0.23 -36.52 24.96
CA PHE A 404 -1.06 -35.93 24.67
C PHE A 404 -1.08 -34.54 25.31
N GLN A 405 -0.92 -33.49 24.52
CA GLN A 405 -1.45 -32.18 24.88
C GLN A 405 -2.93 -32.19 24.52
N LYS A 406 -3.75 -31.98 25.56
CA LYS A 406 -5.20 -31.75 25.45
C LYS A 406 -5.48 -30.45 24.73
#